data_9e337ab10306ff4d5898f1427854edf7
#
_entry.id   9e337ab10306ff4d5898f1427854edf7
#
_cell.length_a   1.000
_cell.length_b   1.000
_cell.length_c   1.000
_cell.angle_alpha   90.00
_cell.angle_beta   90.00
_cell.angle_gamma   90.00
#
_symmetry.space_group_name_H-M   'P 1'
#
loop_
_entity.id
_entity.type
_entity.pdbx_description
1 polymer ?
#
loop_
_entity_poly.entity_id
_entity_poly.type
_entity_poly.pdbx_seq_one_letter_code
_entity_poly.pdbx_strand_id
1 'polypeptide(L)'
;DQPRSRGLGDVYKRQFETLYSTLNTSYTTDVDTHIKKQKKAWKQNEVKISGTKASLITVVFHSSFGENENELFIGHAGVLMPTKDKKLLFVEKLSFSLPYQVLKFDNRKQLKNYLMGMYDISWGQEEAKPFIMENTKTAL
;
A
#
# COMPACT_ATOMS: atom_id res chain seq x y z
N ASP A 1 18.11 -20.27 -20.61
CA ASP A 1 17.45 -20.00 -19.36
C ASP A 1 18.01 -20.89 -18.25
N GLN A 2 18.55 -20.28 -17.24
CA GLN A 2 19.20 -21.02 -16.16
C GLN A 2 18.19 -21.41 -15.09
N PRO A 3 18.24 -22.67 -14.57
CA PRO A 3 17.32 -23.08 -13.50
C PRO A 3 17.35 -22.16 -12.29
N ARG A 4 18.52 -21.62 -11.96
CA ARG A 4 18.68 -20.68 -10.86
C ARG A 4 17.91 -19.38 -11.10
N SER A 5 17.95 -18.85 -12.33
CA SER A 5 17.19 -17.65 -12.70
C SER A 5 15.69 -17.90 -12.61
N ARG A 6 15.21 -19.05 -13.04
CA ARG A 6 13.80 -19.43 -12.92
C ARG A 6 13.38 -19.48 -11.47
N GLY A 7 14.17 -20.11 -10.60
CA GLY A 7 13.86 -20.19 -9.18
C GLY A 7 13.74 -18.83 -8.53
N LEU A 8 14.66 -17.90 -8.83
CA LEU A 8 14.61 -16.53 -8.32
C LEU A 8 13.40 -15.78 -8.86
N GLY A 9 13.11 -15.90 -10.15
CA GLY A 9 11.94 -15.27 -10.77
C GLY A 9 10.64 -15.73 -10.12
N ASP A 10 10.51 -17.01 -9.85
CA ASP A 10 9.33 -17.56 -9.19
C ASP A 10 9.17 -17.05 -7.75
N VAL A 11 10.28 -16.90 -7.02
CA VAL A 11 10.27 -16.34 -5.66
C VAL A 11 9.79 -14.90 -5.67
N TYR A 12 10.32 -14.06 -6.56
CA TYR A 12 9.92 -12.66 -6.65
C TYR A 12 8.46 -12.52 -7.09
N LYS A 13 8.03 -13.33 -8.02
CA LYS A 13 6.63 -13.33 -8.46
C LYS A 13 5.68 -13.67 -7.32
N ARG A 14 6.00 -14.69 -6.51
CA ARG A 14 5.19 -15.07 -5.35
C ARG A 14 5.16 -13.96 -4.30
N GLN A 15 6.28 -13.29 -4.06
CA GLN A 15 6.31 -12.17 -3.11
C GLN A 15 5.45 -11.00 -3.61
N PHE A 16 5.52 -10.68 -4.89
CA PHE A 16 4.70 -9.65 -5.49
C PHE A 16 3.21 -9.99 -5.36
N GLU A 17 2.84 -11.20 -5.75
CA GLU A 17 1.45 -11.66 -5.67
C GLU A 17 0.93 -11.65 -4.23
N THR A 18 1.76 -12.05 -3.27
CA THR A 18 1.40 -12.04 -1.86
C THR A 18 1.23 -10.62 -1.33
N LEU A 19 2.12 -9.70 -1.73
CA LEU A 19 2.03 -8.30 -1.32
C LEU A 19 0.69 -7.68 -1.75
N TYR A 20 0.29 -7.94 -2.99
CA TYR A 20 -0.91 -7.34 -3.60
C TYR A 20 -2.17 -8.22 -3.50
N SER A 21 -2.10 -9.39 -2.88
CA SER A 21 -3.27 -10.25 -2.76
C SER A 21 -4.32 -9.63 -1.85
N THR A 22 -5.59 -9.84 -2.19
CA THR A 22 -6.69 -9.42 -1.33
C THR A 22 -6.68 -10.20 -0.03
N LEU A 23 -7.18 -9.57 1.02
CA LEU A 23 -7.17 -10.13 2.36
C LEU A 23 -8.57 -10.03 2.96
N ASN A 24 -9.09 -11.14 3.49
CA ASN A 24 -10.34 -11.10 4.22
C ASN A 24 -10.17 -10.29 5.50
N THR A 25 -11.15 -9.48 5.83
CA THR A 25 -11.13 -8.62 7.01
C THR A 25 -12.49 -8.61 7.71
N SER A 26 -12.57 -7.91 8.82
CA SER A 26 -13.79 -7.80 9.61
C SER A 26 -14.75 -6.75 9.06
N TYR A 27 -16.03 -6.94 9.35
CA TYR A 27 -17.05 -5.94 9.08
C TYR A 27 -17.00 -4.86 10.17
N THR A 28 -16.19 -3.85 9.96
CA THR A 28 -16.02 -2.74 10.90
C THR A 28 -15.42 -1.54 10.18
N THR A 29 -15.75 -0.36 10.67
CA THR A 29 -15.14 0.89 10.20
C THR A 29 -13.88 1.26 10.98
N ASP A 30 -13.46 0.41 11.92
CA ASP A 30 -12.24 0.65 12.70
C ASP A 30 -11.00 0.38 11.86
N VAL A 31 -10.31 1.43 11.46
CA VAL A 31 -9.13 1.37 10.62
C VAL A 31 -8.00 0.56 11.28
N ASP A 32 -7.81 0.70 12.58
CA ASP A 32 -6.74 -0.02 13.29
C ASP A 32 -6.90 -1.54 13.20
N THR A 33 -8.14 -2.03 13.23
CA THR A 33 -8.41 -3.47 13.02
C THR A 33 -7.86 -3.93 11.68
N HIS A 34 -8.11 -3.17 10.63
CA HIS A 34 -7.67 -3.51 9.28
C HIS A 34 -6.16 -3.40 9.11
N ILE A 35 -5.54 -2.37 9.70
CA ILE A 35 -4.09 -2.22 9.70
C ILE A 35 -3.42 -3.42 10.35
N LYS A 36 -3.91 -3.86 11.50
CA LYS A 36 -3.37 -5.03 12.20
C LYS A 36 -3.48 -6.29 11.36
N LYS A 37 -4.60 -6.49 10.70
CA LYS A 37 -4.80 -7.65 9.81
C LYS A 37 -3.85 -7.63 8.63
N GLN A 38 -3.67 -6.48 8.00
CA GLN A 38 -2.76 -6.34 6.88
C GLN A 38 -1.31 -6.61 7.30
N LYS A 39 -0.87 -6.04 8.40
CA LYS A 39 0.47 -6.28 8.93
C LYS A 39 0.69 -7.75 9.26
N LYS A 40 -0.29 -8.38 9.90
CA LYS A 40 -0.22 -9.79 10.28
C LYS A 40 -0.12 -10.69 9.06
N ALA A 41 -0.93 -10.43 8.03
CA ALA A 41 -0.90 -11.20 6.79
C ALA A 41 0.45 -11.11 6.11
N TRP A 42 1.01 -9.93 5.98
CA TRP A 42 2.33 -9.75 5.40
C TRP A 42 3.41 -10.46 6.22
N LYS A 43 3.34 -10.37 7.53
CA LYS A 43 4.30 -11.06 8.41
C LYS A 43 4.20 -12.57 8.29
N GLN A 44 2.99 -13.11 8.30
CA GLN A 44 2.76 -14.56 8.19
C GLN A 44 3.22 -15.12 6.85
N ASN A 45 3.10 -14.33 5.79
CA ASN A 45 3.52 -14.71 4.44
C ASN A 45 4.95 -14.27 4.13
N GLU A 46 5.69 -13.81 5.13
CA GLU A 46 7.09 -13.42 5.03
C GLU A 46 7.36 -12.37 3.94
N VAL A 47 6.42 -11.45 3.75
CA VAL A 47 6.62 -10.32 2.84
C VAL A 47 7.69 -9.41 3.42
N LYS A 48 8.77 -9.23 2.67
CA LYS A 48 9.88 -8.36 3.05
C LYS A 48 10.12 -7.36 1.93
N ILE A 49 10.15 -6.10 2.29
CA ILE A 49 10.51 -5.05 1.36
C ILE A 49 11.81 -4.44 1.86
N SER A 50 12.87 -4.67 1.10
CA SER A 50 14.17 -4.11 1.43
C SER A 50 14.38 -2.85 0.61
N GLY A 51 14.52 -1.74 1.29
CA GLY A 51 14.85 -0.47 0.68
C GLY A 51 15.70 0.30 1.65
N THR A 52 16.83 0.79 1.19
CA THR A 52 17.72 1.57 2.06
C THR A 52 17.32 3.04 2.05
N LYS A 53 16.90 3.56 0.91
CA LYS A 53 16.54 4.97 0.75
C LYS A 53 15.13 5.16 0.22
N ALA A 54 14.73 4.35 -0.74
CA ALA A 54 13.38 4.40 -1.29
C ALA A 54 12.47 3.46 -0.51
N SER A 55 11.19 3.84 -0.41
CA SER A 55 10.17 2.99 0.20
C SER A 55 8.96 2.88 -0.72
N LEU A 56 8.23 1.79 -0.57
CA LEU A 56 6.97 1.55 -1.27
C LEU A 56 5.84 2.13 -0.43
N ILE A 57 5.07 3.03 -1.03
CA ILE A 57 3.85 3.55 -0.42
C ILE A 57 2.67 2.85 -1.06
N THR A 58 1.78 2.31 -0.24
CA THR A 58 0.54 1.70 -0.71
C THR A 58 -0.65 2.33 -0.01
N VAL A 59 -1.75 2.48 -0.74
CA VAL A 59 -3.04 2.89 -0.19
C VAL A 59 -3.91 1.65 -0.16
N VAL A 60 -4.32 1.24 1.02
CA VAL A 60 -5.12 0.02 1.24
C VAL A 60 -6.56 0.42 1.48
N PHE A 61 -7.45 -0.22 0.75
CA PHE A 61 -8.89 0.03 0.80
C PHE A 61 -9.62 -1.12 1.46
N HIS A 62 -10.67 -0.78 2.18
CA HIS A 62 -11.65 -1.74 2.69
C HIS A 62 -12.83 -1.78 1.73
N SER A 63 -13.16 -2.97 1.24
CA SER A 63 -14.36 -3.23 0.44
C SER A 63 -15.33 -4.04 1.27
N SER A 64 -16.57 -3.59 1.38
CA SER A 64 -17.61 -4.28 2.16
C SER A 64 -18.86 -4.49 1.33
N PHE A 65 -19.37 -5.72 1.36
CA PHE A 65 -20.67 -6.10 0.80
C PHE A 65 -21.55 -6.69 1.90
N GLY A 66 -21.52 -6.08 3.10
CA GLY A 66 -22.27 -6.51 4.27
C GLY A 66 -21.40 -7.31 5.25
N GLU A 67 -22.06 -7.92 6.25
CA GLU A 67 -21.35 -8.57 7.38
C GLU A 67 -20.40 -9.70 6.98
N ASN A 68 -20.73 -10.41 5.90
CA ASN A 68 -20.06 -11.66 5.55
C ASN A 68 -19.02 -11.52 4.44
N GLU A 69 -18.86 -10.35 3.87
CA GLU A 69 -18.03 -10.18 2.68
C GLU A 69 -17.23 -8.88 2.78
N ASN A 70 -16.06 -8.97 3.38
CA ASN A 70 -15.18 -7.85 3.61
C ASN A 70 -13.76 -8.19 3.21
N GLU A 71 -13.13 -7.32 2.41
CA GLU A 71 -11.78 -7.50 1.92
C GLU A 71 -10.96 -6.23 2.04
N LEU A 72 -9.66 -6.39 2.19
CA LEU A 72 -8.67 -5.34 2.02
C LEU A 72 -7.94 -5.55 0.69
N PHE A 73 -7.69 -4.47 -0.03
CA PHE A 73 -6.93 -4.52 -1.27
C PHE A 73 -6.10 -3.24 -1.45
N ILE A 74 -4.97 -3.39 -2.12
CA ILE A 74 -4.14 -2.24 -2.48
C ILE A 74 -4.71 -1.63 -3.76
N GLY A 75 -5.19 -0.39 -3.66
CA GLY A 75 -5.78 0.32 -4.79
C GLY A 75 -4.85 1.36 -5.43
N HIS A 76 -3.76 1.70 -4.76
CA HIS A 76 -2.77 2.64 -5.28
C HIS A 76 -1.41 2.37 -4.67
N ALA A 77 -0.36 2.62 -5.45
CA ALA A 77 1.01 2.46 -4.99
C ALA A 77 1.92 3.50 -5.64
N GLY A 78 2.98 3.85 -4.94
CA GLY A 78 4.01 4.74 -5.42
C GLY A 78 5.32 4.53 -4.68
N VAL A 79 6.34 5.23 -5.09
CA VAL A 79 7.68 5.14 -4.50
C VAL A 79 8.04 6.46 -3.85
N LEU A 80 8.47 6.40 -2.60
CA LEU A 80 8.87 7.56 -1.83
C LEU A 80 10.39 7.57 -1.68
N MET A 81 11.02 8.70 -2.00
CA MET A 81 12.47 8.86 -1.92
C MET A 81 12.83 10.15 -1.20
N PRO A 82 13.78 10.11 -0.24
CA PRO A 82 14.28 11.33 0.39
C PRO A 82 15.18 12.10 -0.58
N THR A 83 15.18 13.42 -0.45
CA THR A 83 16.06 14.30 -1.18
C THR A 83 17.23 14.77 -0.30
N LYS A 84 18.24 15.39 -0.91
CA LYS A 84 19.38 15.93 -0.17
C LYS A 84 19.00 17.08 0.76
N ASP A 85 17.96 17.84 0.40
CA ASP A 85 17.44 18.96 1.21
C ASP A 85 16.39 18.54 2.24
N LYS A 86 16.34 17.24 2.59
CA LYS A 86 15.45 16.66 3.59
C LYS A 86 13.96 16.77 3.24
N LYS A 87 13.66 16.81 1.95
CA LYS A 87 12.30 16.72 1.42
C LYS A 87 12.03 15.30 0.95
N LEU A 88 10.85 15.09 0.40
CA LEU A 88 10.42 13.79 -0.11
C LEU A 88 9.93 13.94 -1.54
N LEU A 89 10.37 13.03 -2.41
CA LEU A 89 9.81 12.88 -3.74
C LEU A 89 8.92 11.65 -3.75
N PHE A 90 7.73 11.81 -4.28
CA PHE A 90 6.79 10.72 -4.44
C PHE A 90 6.53 10.50 -5.93
N VAL A 91 6.88 9.29 -6.41
CA VAL A 91 6.73 8.88 -7.80
C VAL A 91 5.54 7.98 -7.90
N GLU A 92 4.55 8.37 -8.68
CA GLU A 92 3.32 7.61 -8.84
C GLU A 92 2.81 7.67 -10.26
N LYS A 93 1.90 6.78 -10.57
CA LYS A 93 1.17 6.74 -11.82
C LYS A 93 -0.31 6.67 -11.50
N LEU A 94 -1.07 7.71 -11.87
CA LEU A 94 -2.49 7.81 -11.51
C LEU A 94 -3.36 6.78 -12.22
N SER A 95 -2.96 6.37 -13.42
CA SER A 95 -3.58 5.24 -14.12
C SER A 95 -2.56 4.62 -15.06
N PHE A 96 -2.83 3.41 -15.52
CA PHE A 96 -1.90 2.71 -16.42
C PHE A 96 -1.70 3.45 -17.75
N SER A 97 -2.65 4.30 -18.14
CA SER A 97 -2.59 5.05 -19.40
C SER A 97 -1.92 6.42 -19.28
N LEU A 98 -1.60 6.84 -18.05
CA LEU A 98 -0.97 8.13 -17.81
C LEU A 98 0.53 7.97 -17.56
N PRO A 99 1.33 9.00 -17.81
CA PRO A 99 2.75 8.95 -17.47
C PRO A 99 2.94 8.97 -15.95
N TYR A 100 4.14 8.58 -15.51
CA TYR A 100 4.54 8.78 -14.13
C TYR A 100 4.62 10.27 -13.82
N GLN A 101 4.22 10.64 -12.60
CA GLN A 101 4.43 11.98 -12.09
C GLN A 101 5.28 11.95 -10.83
N VAL A 102 6.00 13.02 -10.59
CA VAL A 102 6.84 13.19 -9.41
C VAL A 102 6.33 14.41 -8.65
N LEU A 103 5.96 14.19 -7.39
CA LEU A 103 5.51 15.23 -6.49
C LEU A 103 6.54 15.41 -5.38
N LYS A 104 6.77 16.65 -4.96
CA LYS A 104 7.68 16.96 -3.87
C LYS A 104 6.88 17.40 -2.65
N PHE A 105 7.14 16.75 -1.52
CA PHE A 105 6.50 17.07 -0.25
C PHE A 105 7.55 17.44 0.78
N ASP A 106 7.17 18.29 1.73
CA ASP A 106 8.05 18.67 2.83
C ASP A 106 8.25 17.53 3.83
N ASN A 107 7.22 16.75 4.04
CA ASN A 107 7.22 15.68 5.03
C ASN A 107 6.13 14.65 4.71
N ARG A 108 6.10 13.57 5.51
CA ARG A 108 5.13 12.48 5.31
C ARG A 108 3.69 12.92 5.59
N LYS A 109 3.50 13.89 6.46
CA LYS A 109 2.16 14.42 6.74
C LYS A 109 1.53 15.03 5.49
N GLN A 110 2.30 15.78 4.72
CA GLN A 110 1.82 16.35 3.46
C GLN A 110 1.48 15.26 2.43
N LEU A 111 2.31 14.21 2.34
CA LEU A 111 2.02 13.07 1.49
C LEU A 111 0.72 12.39 1.91
N LYS A 112 0.56 12.15 3.21
CA LYS A 112 -0.66 11.56 3.75
C LYS A 112 -1.88 12.40 3.41
N ASN A 113 -1.80 13.72 3.61
CA ASN A 113 -2.90 14.62 3.29
C ASN A 113 -3.26 14.57 1.80
N TYR A 114 -2.25 14.53 0.94
CA TYR A 114 -2.47 14.39 -0.49
C TYR A 114 -3.19 13.09 -0.84
N LEU A 115 -2.68 11.96 -0.34
CA LEU A 115 -3.26 10.66 -0.65
C LEU A 115 -4.64 10.47 -0.04
N MET A 116 -4.87 10.93 1.17
CA MET A 116 -6.20 10.87 1.79
C MET A 116 -7.18 11.79 1.07
N GLY A 117 -6.74 12.96 0.62
CA GLY A 117 -7.57 13.84 -0.20
C GLY A 117 -8.00 13.21 -1.52
N MET A 118 -7.14 12.37 -2.10
CA MET A 118 -7.45 11.67 -3.35
C MET A 118 -8.36 10.45 -3.14
N TYR A 119 -8.15 9.71 -2.06
CA TYR A 119 -8.70 8.35 -1.93
C TYR A 119 -9.69 8.17 -0.78
N ASP A 120 -9.73 9.08 0.20
CA ASP A 120 -10.74 9.04 1.25
C ASP A 120 -12.00 9.75 0.76
N ILE A 121 -12.79 9.00 0.03
CA ILE A 121 -14.06 9.48 -0.55
C ILE A 121 -15.27 8.87 0.17
N SER A 122 -15.11 8.48 1.42
CA SER A 122 -16.17 7.84 2.18
C SER A 122 -17.28 8.83 2.55
N TRP A 123 -18.52 8.40 2.41
CA TRP A 123 -19.72 9.24 2.53
C TRP A 123 -20.72 8.60 3.47
N GLY A 124 -20.27 8.09 4.61
CA GLY A 124 -21.12 7.34 5.53
C GLY A 124 -21.36 5.91 5.09
N GLN A 125 -20.44 5.37 4.33
CA GLN A 125 -20.47 3.98 3.86
C GLN A 125 -20.08 3.01 4.98
N GLU A 126 -20.30 1.73 4.73
CA GLU A 126 -19.94 0.66 5.66
C GLU A 126 -18.44 0.38 5.70
N GLU A 127 -17.72 0.86 4.71
CA GLU A 127 -16.27 0.67 4.63
C GLU A 127 -15.53 1.59 5.62
N ALA A 128 -14.45 1.07 6.13
CA ALA A 128 -13.47 1.88 6.86
C ALA A 128 -12.78 2.84 5.89
N LYS A 129 -12.20 3.91 6.42
CA LYS A 129 -11.36 4.81 5.62
C LYS A 129 -10.15 4.07 5.10
N PRO A 130 -9.65 4.44 3.90
CA PRO A 130 -8.38 3.88 3.43
C PRO A 130 -7.24 4.26 4.36
N PHE A 131 -6.19 3.46 4.34
CA PHE A 131 -5.00 3.74 5.12
C PHE A 131 -3.75 3.56 4.28
N ILE A 132 -2.67 4.22 4.71
CA ILE A 132 -1.43 4.30 3.95
C ILE A 132 -0.36 3.50 4.67
N MET A 133 0.32 2.63 3.92
CA MET A 133 1.44 1.85 4.42
C MET A 133 2.73 2.29 3.74
N GLU A 134 3.80 2.28 4.51
CA GLU A 134 5.16 2.50 3.98
C GLU A 134 5.93 1.20 4.19
N ASN A 135 6.26 0.52 3.08
CA ASN A 135 6.71 -0.86 3.10
C ASN A 135 5.67 -1.71 3.86
N THR A 136 6.07 -2.41 4.91
CA THR A 136 5.15 -3.22 5.71
C THR A 136 4.71 -2.52 7.01
N LYS A 137 4.96 -1.22 7.13
CA LYS A 137 4.63 -0.44 8.32
C LYS A 137 3.58 0.61 8.00
N THR A 138 2.90 1.10 9.03
CA THR A 138 1.99 2.24 8.86
C THR A 138 2.79 3.50 8.53
N ALA A 139 2.36 4.22 7.51
CA ALA A 139 2.92 5.53 7.21
C ALA A 139 2.17 6.55 8.05
N LEU A 140 2.76 6.94 9.16
CA LEU A 140 2.22 7.99 10.04
C LEU A 140 0.73 7.84 10.36
#